data_ff973c97e05c6bea230bb5dbba330a8a
#
_entry.id   ff973c97e05c6bea230bb5dbba330a8a
#
_cell.length_a   1.000
_cell.length_b   1.000
_cell.length_c   1.000
_cell.angle_alpha   90.00
_cell.angle_beta   90.00
_cell.angle_gamma   90.00
#
_symmetry.space_group_name_H-M   'P 1'
#
loop_
_entity.id
_entity.type
_entity.pdbx_description
1 polymer ?
#
loop_
_entity_poly.entity_id
_entity_poly.type
_entity_poly.pdbx_seq_one_letter_code
_entity_poly.pdbx_strand_id
1 'polypeptide(L)'
;MTIENNLENFKNKKDLIEELNFYKSLILKKIKAGDYNSALDKLRSALVLIEEHQSIFNIKKEIQEFYEINSKVREELSYHRMIYERRFNNLLKEKLNESNLENFTKLLAMLKNEVDQNLEKYHLQDINTKIIKYFKFIKRTYEILSCYRILNYHDASDKIFEFVKDIKTENFPNLKMLISLTYQNLLCNKLSEFSKECDKLKLSSLSEKMAISPEQLNDFINLIQKRPKSPIKDYNSNTQEIIFKKTGF
;
A
#
# COMPACT_ATOMS: atom_id res chain seq x y z
N MET A 1 23.74 12.36 -22.89
CA MET A 1 23.39 13.57 -23.66
C MET A 1 23.86 14.74 -22.84
N THR A 2 24.98 15.30 -23.23
CA THR A 2 25.65 16.44 -22.62
C THR A 2 24.79 17.67 -22.86
N ILE A 3 24.30 18.28 -21.78
CA ILE A 3 23.68 19.61 -21.83
C ILE A 3 24.84 20.57 -22.12
N GLU A 4 24.99 20.95 -23.36
CA GLU A 4 25.87 22.03 -23.74
C GLU A 4 25.36 23.29 -23.05
N ASN A 5 26.18 23.82 -22.17
CA ASN A 5 26.01 25.12 -21.51
C ASN A 5 26.03 26.21 -22.60
N ASN A 6 24.88 26.56 -23.12
CA ASN A 6 24.69 27.86 -23.73
C ASN A 6 24.59 28.88 -22.59
N LEU A 7 25.72 29.25 -22.03
CA LEU A 7 25.90 30.46 -21.21
C LEU A 7 25.73 31.66 -22.17
N GLU A 8 24.51 32.03 -22.46
CA GLU A 8 24.22 33.32 -23.11
C GLU A 8 24.60 34.41 -22.09
N ASN A 9 25.75 35.01 -22.31
CA ASN A 9 26.18 36.20 -21.60
C ASN A 9 25.21 37.33 -21.94
N PHE A 10 24.19 37.56 -21.10
CA PHE A 10 23.27 38.69 -21.28
C PHE A 10 24.05 39.99 -21.26
N LYS A 11 23.95 40.75 -22.34
CA LYS A 11 24.68 42.03 -22.52
C LYS A 11 24.13 43.11 -21.62
N ASN A 12 22.87 43.02 -21.21
CA ASN A 12 22.23 44.02 -20.36
C ASN A 12 21.06 43.42 -19.55
N LYS A 13 20.62 44.15 -18.54
CA LYS A 13 19.49 43.77 -17.67
C LYS A 13 18.18 43.55 -18.44
N LYS A 14 17.96 44.29 -19.53
CA LYS A 14 16.70 44.22 -20.27
C LYS A 14 16.56 42.86 -20.97
N ASP A 15 17.62 42.37 -21.59
CA ASP A 15 17.63 41.07 -22.28
C ASP A 15 17.35 39.94 -21.27
N LEU A 16 17.94 39.98 -20.08
CA LEU A 16 17.69 39.03 -18.98
C LEU A 16 16.22 39.06 -18.54
N ILE A 17 15.63 40.25 -18.37
CA ILE A 17 14.21 40.38 -17.98
C ILE A 17 13.29 39.86 -19.07
N GLU A 18 13.59 40.05 -20.32
CA GLU A 18 12.83 39.51 -21.45
C GLU A 18 12.84 37.99 -21.44
N GLU A 19 14.01 37.37 -21.23
CA GLU A 19 14.13 35.92 -21.12
C GLU A 19 13.37 35.36 -19.87
N LEU A 20 13.50 35.99 -18.71
CA LEU A 20 12.74 35.63 -17.54
C LEU A 20 11.23 35.73 -17.74
N ASN A 21 10.74 36.76 -18.45
CA ASN A 21 9.33 36.87 -18.79
C ASN A 21 8.88 35.79 -19.76
N PHE A 22 9.74 35.37 -20.69
CA PHE A 22 9.46 34.20 -21.52
C PHE A 22 9.31 32.93 -20.69
N TYR A 23 10.24 32.61 -19.80
CA TYR A 23 10.11 31.49 -18.87
C TYR A 23 8.82 31.57 -18.05
N LYS A 24 8.51 32.73 -17.48
CA LYS A 24 7.29 32.96 -16.71
C LYS A 24 6.03 32.63 -17.52
N SER A 25 5.98 33.06 -18.79
CA SER A 25 4.85 32.78 -19.68
C SER A 25 4.68 31.28 -19.93
N LEU A 26 5.79 30.56 -20.17
CA LEU A 26 5.80 29.10 -20.35
C LEU A 26 5.33 28.37 -19.08
N ILE A 27 5.84 28.77 -17.93
CA ILE A 27 5.48 28.18 -16.64
C ILE A 27 3.97 28.35 -16.39
N LEU A 28 3.44 29.57 -16.55
CA LEU A 28 2.02 29.83 -16.34
C LEU A 28 1.14 29.06 -17.33
N LYS A 29 1.59 28.88 -18.59
CA LYS A 29 0.90 28.03 -19.56
C LYS A 29 0.86 26.58 -19.11
N LYS A 30 1.98 26.04 -18.57
CA LYS A 30 2.05 24.67 -18.04
C LYS A 30 1.17 24.49 -16.81
N ILE A 31 1.16 25.45 -15.88
CA ILE A 31 0.26 25.45 -14.72
C ILE A 31 -1.21 25.41 -15.15
N LYS A 32 -1.62 26.25 -16.11
CA LYS A 32 -2.99 26.25 -16.64
C LYS A 32 -3.38 24.92 -17.28
N ALA A 33 -2.43 24.23 -17.90
CA ALA A 33 -2.63 22.90 -18.46
C ALA A 33 -2.60 21.79 -17.38
N GLY A 34 -2.32 22.15 -16.11
CA GLY A 34 -2.14 21.22 -15.01
C GLY A 34 -0.87 20.34 -15.14
N ASP A 35 0.08 20.72 -15.99
CA ASP A 35 1.36 20.04 -16.20
C ASP A 35 2.41 20.62 -15.25
N TYR A 36 2.24 20.34 -13.96
CA TYR A 36 3.06 20.90 -12.88
C TYR A 36 4.51 20.42 -12.93
N ASN A 37 4.75 19.22 -13.46
CA ASN A 37 6.10 18.69 -13.60
C ASN A 37 6.92 19.53 -14.60
N SER A 38 6.39 19.71 -15.80
CA SER A 38 7.04 20.58 -16.79
C SER A 38 7.15 22.04 -16.31
N ALA A 39 6.20 22.50 -15.49
CA ALA A 39 6.28 23.82 -14.88
C ALA A 39 7.47 23.93 -13.93
N LEU A 40 7.71 22.90 -13.09
CA LEU A 40 8.87 22.84 -12.18
C LEU A 40 10.21 22.78 -12.95
N ASP A 41 10.28 22.05 -14.05
CA ASP A 41 11.51 21.99 -14.85
C ASP A 41 11.84 23.36 -15.45
N LYS A 42 10.84 24.08 -15.95
CA LYS A 42 11.05 25.46 -16.44
C LYS A 42 11.36 26.44 -15.33
N LEU A 43 10.76 26.25 -14.14
CA LEU A 43 11.10 27.03 -12.95
C LEU A 43 12.57 26.82 -12.54
N ARG A 44 13.06 25.58 -12.53
CA ARG A 44 14.46 25.28 -12.25
C ARG A 44 15.41 26.01 -13.21
N SER A 45 15.11 25.96 -14.52
CA SER A 45 15.91 26.67 -15.52
C SER A 45 15.93 28.18 -15.28
N ALA A 46 14.77 28.77 -14.96
CA ALA A 46 14.69 30.21 -14.64
C ALA A 46 15.43 30.58 -13.35
N LEU A 47 15.36 29.73 -12.31
CA LEU A 47 16.05 29.98 -11.05
C LEU A 47 17.58 29.88 -11.21
N VAL A 48 18.09 28.95 -12.00
CA VAL A 48 19.51 28.87 -12.35
C VAL A 48 19.94 30.17 -13.05
N LEU A 49 19.19 30.63 -14.01
CA LEU A 49 19.48 31.88 -14.70
C LEU A 49 19.49 33.09 -13.75
N ILE A 50 18.58 33.14 -12.79
CA ILE A 50 18.54 34.14 -11.74
C ILE A 50 19.80 34.06 -10.85
N GLU A 51 20.18 32.88 -10.38
CA GLU A 51 21.35 32.66 -9.53
C GLU A 51 22.64 33.13 -10.18
N GLU A 52 22.81 32.86 -11.48
CA GLU A 52 23.99 33.27 -12.25
C GLU A 52 24.10 34.80 -12.42
N HIS A 53 22.98 35.52 -12.47
CA HIS A 53 22.97 36.94 -12.83
C HIS A 53 22.53 37.90 -11.72
N GLN A 54 22.04 37.43 -10.56
CA GLN A 54 21.55 38.26 -9.47
C GLN A 54 22.64 39.13 -8.82
N SER A 55 23.92 38.72 -8.92
CA SER A 55 25.05 39.50 -8.44
C SER A 55 25.43 40.65 -9.38
N ILE A 56 25.07 40.56 -10.65
CA ILE A 56 25.38 41.50 -11.72
C ILE A 56 24.24 42.50 -11.90
N PHE A 57 23.02 42.04 -11.86
CA PHE A 57 21.82 42.84 -12.13
C PHE A 57 20.89 42.89 -10.92
N ASN A 58 20.34 44.06 -10.63
CA ASN A 58 19.31 44.19 -9.60
C ASN A 58 17.96 43.71 -10.13
N ILE A 59 17.62 42.42 -9.89
CA ILE A 59 16.42 41.71 -10.33
C ILE A 59 15.59 41.18 -9.13
N LYS A 60 15.57 41.91 -8.02
CA LYS A 60 14.89 41.51 -6.76
C LYS A 60 13.40 41.21 -6.97
N LYS A 61 12.71 41.98 -7.82
CA LYS A 61 11.30 41.80 -8.11
C LYS A 61 11.07 40.48 -8.84
N GLU A 62 11.85 40.19 -9.87
CA GLU A 62 11.79 38.99 -10.65
C GLU A 62 12.06 37.74 -9.77
N ILE A 63 13.07 37.81 -8.90
CA ILE A 63 13.40 36.79 -7.91
C ILE A 63 12.15 36.48 -7.06
N GLN A 64 11.53 37.49 -6.48
CA GLN A 64 10.35 37.32 -5.63
C GLN A 64 9.19 36.66 -6.40
N GLU A 65 8.93 37.10 -7.62
CA GLU A 65 7.87 36.55 -8.46
C GLU A 65 8.08 35.05 -8.77
N PHE A 66 9.31 34.63 -9.09
CA PHE A 66 9.63 33.23 -9.35
C PHE A 66 9.54 32.35 -8.09
N TYR A 67 9.94 32.85 -6.93
CA TYR A 67 9.75 32.13 -5.66
C TYR A 67 8.27 31.96 -5.32
N GLU A 68 7.44 32.96 -5.54
CA GLU A 68 5.99 32.86 -5.32
C GLU A 68 5.35 31.84 -6.27
N ILE A 69 5.75 31.82 -7.53
CA ILE A 69 5.27 30.83 -8.49
C ILE A 69 5.72 29.42 -8.06
N ASN A 70 6.97 29.25 -7.64
CA ASN A 70 7.49 27.98 -7.15
C ASN A 70 6.72 27.46 -5.94
N SER A 71 6.41 28.32 -4.96
CA SER A 71 5.59 27.96 -3.81
C SER A 71 4.22 27.45 -4.23
N LYS A 72 3.53 28.19 -5.10
CA LYS A 72 2.19 27.79 -5.59
C LYS A 72 2.22 26.46 -6.34
N VAL A 73 3.21 26.22 -7.21
CA VAL A 73 3.31 24.95 -7.94
C VAL A 73 3.54 23.79 -6.99
N ARG A 74 4.40 23.95 -5.99
CA ARG A 74 4.66 22.91 -4.98
C ARG A 74 3.45 22.64 -4.10
N GLU A 75 2.70 23.66 -3.72
CA GLU A 75 1.46 23.52 -2.96
C GLU A 75 0.41 22.74 -3.74
N GLU A 76 0.20 23.05 -5.01
CA GLU A 76 -0.72 22.33 -5.90
C GLU A 76 -0.33 20.87 -6.10
N LEU A 77 0.96 20.60 -6.35
CA LEU A 77 1.46 19.22 -6.44
C LEU A 77 1.24 18.45 -5.15
N SER A 78 1.57 19.06 -4.00
CA SER A 78 1.37 18.45 -2.68
C SER A 78 -0.10 18.16 -2.41
N TYR A 79 -0.99 19.08 -2.78
CA TYR A 79 -2.43 18.92 -2.64
C TYR A 79 -2.98 17.74 -3.47
N HIS A 80 -2.62 17.66 -4.75
CA HIS A 80 -3.05 16.56 -5.61
C HIS A 80 -2.51 15.21 -5.12
N ARG A 81 -1.23 15.16 -4.76
CA ARG A 81 -0.62 13.96 -4.18
C ARG A 81 -1.35 13.49 -2.92
N MET A 82 -1.67 14.42 -2.01
CA MET A 82 -2.40 14.13 -0.77
C MET A 82 -3.79 13.52 -1.04
N ILE A 83 -4.48 13.95 -2.11
CA ILE A 83 -5.77 13.36 -2.49
C ILE A 83 -5.63 11.88 -2.81
N TYR A 84 -4.65 11.50 -3.66
CA TYR A 84 -4.42 10.10 -4.03
C TYR A 84 -3.97 9.26 -2.84
N GLU A 85 -3.06 9.79 -2.03
CA GLU A 85 -2.60 9.12 -0.81
C GLU A 85 -3.75 8.90 0.18
N ARG A 86 -4.61 9.90 0.39
CA ARG A 86 -5.78 9.78 1.26
C ARG A 86 -6.78 8.75 0.74
N ARG A 87 -7.03 8.71 -0.58
CA ARG A 87 -7.92 7.70 -1.19
C ARG A 87 -7.37 6.30 -1.00
N PHE A 88 -6.08 6.08 -1.25
CA PHE A 88 -5.43 4.80 -1.00
C PHE A 88 -5.50 4.40 0.48
N ASN A 89 -5.15 5.31 1.39
CA ASN A 89 -5.21 5.05 2.82
C ASN A 89 -6.64 4.77 3.33
N ASN A 90 -7.66 5.36 2.71
CA ASN A 90 -9.05 5.03 3.04
C ASN A 90 -9.40 3.59 2.63
N LEU A 91 -8.98 3.15 1.45
CA LEU A 91 -9.13 1.74 1.04
C LEU A 91 -8.43 0.80 2.02
N LEU A 92 -7.24 1.13 2.52
CA LEU A 92 -6.53 0.30 3.50
C LEU A 92 -7.26 0.16 4.86
N LYS A 93 -8.18 1.06 5.17
CA LYS A 93 -9.01 1.01 6.39
C LYS A 93 -10.29 0.19 6.22
N GLU A 94 -10.69 -0.14 5.01
CA GLU A 94 -11.89 -0.93 4.77
C GLU A 94 -11.74 -2.34 5.36
N LYS A 95 -12.79 -2.82 6.03
CA LYS A 95 -12.84 -4.17 6.55
C LYS A 95 -13.08 -5.16 5.40
N LEU A 96 -12.06 -5.96 5.11
CA LEU A 96 -12.15 -6.97 4.06
C LEU A 96 -12.72 -8.30 4.56
N ASN A 97 -13.50 -8.93 3.69
CA ASN A 97 -13.98 -10.29 3.82
C ASN A 97 -14.12 -10.91 2.41
N GLU A 98 -14.41 -12.19 2.32
CA GLU A 98 -14.51 -12.88 1.03
C GLU A 98 -15.58 -12.27 0.11
N SER A 99 -16.70 -11.80 0.66
CA SER A 99 -17.84 -11.31 -0.14
C SER A 99 -17.58 -9.93 -0.75
N ASN A 100 -16.72 -9.10 -0.13
CA ASN A 100 -16.43 -7.76 -0.64
C ASN A 100 -15.06 -7.62 -1.31
N LEU A 101 -14.20 -8.66 -1.26
CA LEU A 101 -12.84 -8.60 -1.79
C LEU A 101 -12.81 -8.29 -3.30
N GLU A 102 -13.75 -8.83 -4.07
CA GLU A 102 -13.84 -8.54 -5.50
C GLU A 102 -14.18 -7.07 -5.77
N ASN A 103 -15.19 -6.53 -5.09
CA ASN A 103 -15.56 -5.12 -5.23
C ASN A 103 -14.42 -4.20 -4.81
N PHE A 104 -13.77 -4.51 -3.69
CA PHE A 104 -12.58 -3.81 -3.24
C PHE A 104 -11.46 -3.82 -4.29
N THR A 105 -11.21 -4.97 -4.92
CA THR A 105 -10.20 -5.11 -5.97
C THR A 105 -10.53 -4.23 -7.18
N LYS A 106 -11.83 -4.12 -7.56
CA LYS A 106 -12.28 -3.20 -8.61
C LYS A 106 -12.02 -1.72 -8.26
N LEU A 107 -12.35 -1.31 -7.03
CA LEU A 107 -12.09 0.06 -6.56
C LEU A 107 -10.58 0.39 -6.55
N LEU A 108 -9.77 -0.54 -6.12
CA LEU A 108 -8.31 -0.37 -6.16
C LEU A 108 -7.79 -0.28 -7.59
N ALA A 109 -8.34 -1.06 -8.52
CA ALA A 109 -7.98 -1.00 -9.95
C ALA A 109 -8.38 0.35 -10.57
N MET A 110 -9.52 0.91 -10.22
CA MET A 110 -9.93 2.25 -10.64
C MET A 110 -8.93 3.30 -10.13
N LEU A 111 -8.58 3.25 -8.85
CA LEU A 111 -7.56 4.16 -8.28
C LEU A 111 -6.22 3.99 -8.98
N LYS A 112 -5.80 2.74 -9.27
CA LYS A 112 -4.56 2.46 -9.99
C LYS A 112 -4.54 3.11 -11.38
N ASN A 113 -5.62 2.97 -12.14
CA ASN A 113 -5.74 3.57 -13.48
C ASN A 113 -5.64 5.10 -13.42
N GLU A 114 -6.31 5.73 -12.46
CA GLU A 114 -6.22 7.19 -12.27
C GLU A 114 -4.80 7.63 -11.89
N VAL A 115 -4.14 6.86 -11.01
CA VAL A 115 -2.73 7.12 -10.63
C VAL A 115 -1.81 6.99 -11.83
N ASP A 116 -2.00 5.97 -12.69
CA ASP A 116 -1.19 5.79 -13.90
C ASP A 116 -1.35 6.94 -14.88
N GLN A 117 -2.58 7.40 -15.10
CA GLN A 117 -2.87 8.54 -15.99
C GLN A 117 -2.26 9.86 -15.49
N ASN A 118 -2.02 9.99 -14.21
CA ASN A 118 -1.52 11.21 -13.58
C ASN A 118 -0.12 11.03 -12.95
N LEU A 119 0.56 9.91 -13.25
CA LEU A 119 1.81 9.48 -12.62
C LEU A 119 2.88 10.57 -12.65
N GLU A 120 3.21 11.03 -13.86
CA GLU A 120 4.24 12.05 -14.08
C GLU A 120 3.74 13.44 -13.70
N LYS A 121 2.45 13.70 -13.92
CA LYS A 121 1.84 15.01 -13.70
C LYS A 121 1.90 15.45 -12.24
N TYR A 122 1.71 14.50 -11.30
CA TYR A 122 1.65 14.76 -9.86
C TYR A 122 2.72 14.02 -9.05
N HIS A 123 3.73 13.45 -9.69
CA HIS A 123 4.80 12.68 -9.03
C HIS A 123 4.28 11.57 -8.11
N LEU A 124 3.44 10.68 -8.66
CA LEU A 124 2.74 9.63 -7.89
C LEU A 124 3.48 8.27 -7.86
N GLN A 125 4.76 8.20 -8.21
CA GLN A 125 5.53 6.96 -8.37
C GLN A 125 5.54 6.10 -7.10
N ASP A 126 5.65 6.72 -5.94
CA ASP A 126 5.65 6.03 -4.65
C ASP A 126 4.26 5.46 -4.28
N ILE A 127 3.18 6.20 -4.58
CA ILE A 127 1.80 5.73 -4.41
C ILE A 127 1.53 4.58 -5.36
N ASN A 128 1.94 4.71 -6.62
CA ASN A 128 1.82 3.66 -7.63
C ASN A 128 2.53 2.38 -7.19
N THR A 129 3.76 2.49 -6.70
CA THR A 129 4.54 1.36 -6.19
C THR A 129 3.82 0.66 -5.02
N LYS A 130 3.24 1.42 -4.08
CA LYS A 130 2.45 0.87 -2.98
C LYS A 130 1.21 0.12 -3.49
N ILE A 131 0.48 0.67 -4.46
CA ILE A 131 -0.70 0.04 -5.06
C ILE A 131 -0.33 -1.26 -5.77
N ILE A 132 0.73 -1.27 -6.59
CA ILE A 132 1.23 -2.47 -7.27
C ILE A 132 1.59 -3.57 -6.27
N LYS A 133 2.28 -3.18 -5.20
CA LYS A 133 2.64 -4.10 -4.12
C LYS A 133 1.41 -4.69 -3.44
N TYR A 134 0.40 -3.85 -3.20
CA TYR A 134 -0.87 -4.29 -2.63
C TYR A 134 -1.59 -5.31 -3.52
N PHE A 135 -1.62 -5.10 -4.85
CA PHE A 135 -2.18 -6.07 -5.80
C PHE A 135 -1.52 -7.43 -5.76
N LYS A 136 -0.19 -7.49 -5.57
CA LYS A 136 0.52 -8.77 -5.41
C LYS A 136 0.00 -9.55 -4.20
N PHE A 137 -0.27 -8.86 -3.09
CA PHE A 137 -0.84 -9.49 -1.91
C PHE A 137 -2.31 -9.86 -2.08
N ILE A 138 -3.12 -9.07 -2.79
CA ILE A 138 -4.49 -9.46 -3.15
C ILE A 138 -4.50 -10.76 -3.97
N LYS A 139 -3.63 -10.87 -4.98
CA LYS A 139 -3.53 -12.10 -5.79
C LYS A 139 -3.25 -13.33 -4.90
N ARG A 140 -2.27 -13.22 -4.02
CA ARG A 140 -1.96 -14.29 -3.04
C ARG A 140 -3.12 -14.60 -2.11
N THR A 141 -3.88 -13.57 -1.70
CA THR A 141 -5.11 -13.76 -0.91
C THR A 141 -6.14 -14.61 -1.65
N TYR A 142 -6.37 -14.36 -2.94
CA TYR A 142 -7.25 -15.20 -3.76
C TYR A 142 -6.75 -16.64 -3.87
N GLU A 143 -5.44 -16.84 -4.01
CA GLU A 143 -4.84 -18.19 -4.05
C GLU A 143 -5.08 -18.96 -2.73
N ILE A 144 -4.90 -18.28 -1.58
CA ILE A 144 -5.18 -18.84 -0.25
C ILE A 144 -6.67 -19.22 -0.13
N LEU A 145 -7.57 -18.29 -0.47
CA LEU A 145 -9.01 -18.52 -0.40
C LEU A 145 -9.47 -19.63 -1.37
N SER A 146 -8.83 -19.76 -2.53
CA SER A 146 -9.09 -20.84 -3.46
C SER A 146 -8.73 -22.22 -2.87
N CYS A 147 -7.54 -22.34 -2.28
CA CYS A 147 -7.14 -23.57 -1.59
C CYS A 147 -8.09 -23.91 -0.44
N TYR A 148 -8.51 -22.90 0.32
CA TYR A 148 -9.46 -23.06 1.41
C TYR A 148 -10.83 -23.59 0.91
N ARG A 149 -11.36 -23.03 -0.18
CA ARG A 149 -12.67 -23.43 -0.77
C ARG A 149 -12.70 -24.88 -1.27
N ILE A 150 -11.58 -25.38 -1.79
CA ILE A 150 -11.45 -26.78 -2.24
C ILE A 150 -11.00 -27.72 -1.11
N LEU A 151 -11.01 -27.24 0.14
CA LEU A 151 -10.63 -28.00 1.33
C LEU A 151 -9.17 -28.50 1.33
N ASN A 152 -8.31 -27.90 0.51
CA ASN A 152 -6.87 -28.19 0.54
C ASN A 152 -6.20 -27.38 1.65
N TYR A 153 -6.38 -27.86 2.89
CA TYR A 153 -5.93 -27.15 4.09
C TYR A 153 -4.42 -27.08 4.21
N HIS A 154 -3.69 -28.06 3.69
CA HIS A 154 -2.23 -28.07 3.71
C HIS A 154 -1.67 -26.91 2.88
N ASP A 155 -2.02 -26.87 1.59
CA ASP A 155 -1.56 -25.79 0.71
C ASP A 155 -2.04 -24.40 1.18
N ALA A 156 -3.27 -24.33 1.74
CA ALA A 156 -3.78 -23.08 2.29
C ALA A 156 -2.90 -22.60 3.46
N SER A 157 -2.50 -23.53 4.36
CA SER A 157 -1.64 -23.23 5.51
C SER A 157 -0.26 -22.73 5.06
N ASP A 158 0.40 -23.45 4.15
CA ASP A 158 1.73 -23.08 3.65
C ASP A 158 1.72 -21.70 2.99
N LYS A 159 0.73 -21.46 2.14
CA LYS A 159 0.55 -20.13 1.50
C LYS A 159 0.29 -19.02 2.53
N ILE A 160 -0.46 -19.30 3.59
CA ILE A 160 -0.68 -18.34 4.68
C ILE A 160 0.62 -18.01 5.40
N PHE A 161 1.46 -19.00 5.71
CA PHE A 161 2.75 -18.77 6.38
C PHE A 161 3.67 -17.88 5.53
N GLU A 162 3.83 -18.22 4.26
CA GLU A 162 4.60 -17.39 3.34
C GLU A 162 4.03 -15.97 3.23
N PHE A 163 2.71 -15.85 3.14
CA PHE A 163 2.03 -14.57 3.08
C PHE A 163 2.31 -13.73 4.34
N VAL A 164 2.16 -14.32 5.54
CA VAL A 164 2.36 -13.63 6.81
C VAL A 164 3.80 -13.17 6.97
N LYS A 165 4.77 -13.98 6.55
CA LYS A 165 6.19 -13.62 6.55
C LYS A 165 6.44 -12.36 5.72
N ASP A 166 5.92 -12.34 4.51
CA ASP A 166 6.18 -11.25 3.55
C ASP A 166 5.39 -9.98 3.87
N ILE A 167 4.13 -10.11 4.34
CA ILE A 167 3.29 -8.95 4.67
C ILE A 167 3.67 -8.30 6.00
N LYS A 168 4.51 -8.93 6.81
CA LYS A 168 4.87 -8.44 8.15
C LYS A 168 5.44 -7.02 8.10
N THR A 169 6.26 -6.72 7.10
CA THR A 169 6.89 -5.42 6.90
C THR A 169 5.99 -4.40 6.23
N GLU A 170 4.82 -4.81 5.73
CA GLU A 170 3.90 -3.96 4.99
C GLU A 170 2.81 -3.39 5.89
N ASN A 171 2.41 -2.15 5.61
CA ASN A 171 1.29 -1.51 6.30
C ASN A 171 -0.05 -1.77 5.56
N PHE A 172 -0.48 -3.04 5.52
CA PHE A 172 -1.73 -3.48 4.91
C PHE A 172 -2.65 -4.16 5.96
N PRO A 173 -3.21 -3.39 6.92
CA PRO A 173 -3.91 -3.94 8.07
C PRO A 173 -5.15 -4.76 7.70
N ASN A 174 -5.88 -4.36 6.68
CA ASN A 174 -7.08 -5.05 6.24
C ASN A 174 -6.80 -6.43 5.63
N LEU A 175 -5.73 -6.59 4.85
CA LEU A 175 -5.30 -7.90 4.34
C LEU A 175 -4.77 -8.80 5.47
N LYS A 176 -3.99 -8.24 6.39
CA LYS A 176 -3.53 -8.97 7.58
C LYS A 176 -4.71 -9.51 8.37
N MET A 177 -5.73 -8.70 8.58
CA MET A 177 -6.95 -9.10 9.29
C MET A 177 -7.71 -10.19 8.53
N LEU A 178 -7.92 -10.03 7.22
CA LEU A 178 -8.61 -11.03 6.38
C LEU A 178 -7.91 -12.39 6.45
N ILE A 179 -6.60 -12.42 6.26
CA ILE A 179 -5.82 -13.68 6.30
C ILE A 179 -5.82 -14.30 7.70
N SER A 180 -5.70 -13.49 8.75
CA SER A 180 -5.81 -13.98 10.13
C SER A 180 -7.17 -14.65 10.41
N LEU A 181 -8.27 -14.04 9.95
CA LEU A 181 -9.61 -14.63 10.07
C LEU A 181 -9.75 -15.89 9.23
N THR A 182 -9.23 -15.93 8.02
CA THR A 182 -9.23 -17.11 7.15
C THR A 182 -8.47 -18.25 7.82
N TYR A 183 -7.29 -17.99 8.38
CA TYR A 183 -6.50 -18.98 9.10
C TYR A 183 -7.22 -19.53 10.34
N GLN A 184 -7.83 -18.66 11.15
CA GLN A 184 -8.62 -19.08 12.29
C GLN A 184 -9.82 -19.97 11.88
N ASN A 185 -10.47 -19.66 10.74
CA ASN A 185 -11.58 -20.50 10.24
C ASN A 185 -11.07 -21.86 9.76
N LEU A 186 -9.92 -21.87 9.07
CA LEU A 186 -9.26 -23.12 8.62
C LEU A 186 -8.95 -24.02 9.82
N LEU A 187 -8.35 -23.49 10.87
CA LEU A 187 -8.07 -24.24 12.09
C LEU A 187 -9.36 -24.72 12.76
N CYS A 188 -10.38 -23.88 12.85
CA CYS A 188 -11.65 -24.23 13.47
C CYS A 188 -12.34 -25.40 12.73
N ASN A 189 -12.32 -25.37 11.39
CA ASN A 189 -12.88 -26.46 10.59
C ASN A 189 -12.11 -27.76 10.80
N LYS A 190 -10.77 -27.69 10.81
CA LYS A 190 -9.92 -28.86 11.02
C LYS A 190 -10.11 -29.47 12.42
N LEU A 191 -10.21 -28.62 13.43
CA LEU A 191 -10.55 -29.05 14.79
C LEU A 191 -11.94 -29.69 14.87
N SER A 192 -12.91 -29.18 14.09
CA SER A 192 -14.25 -29.77 14.00
C SER A 192 -14.23 -31.16 13.34
N GLU A 193 -13.35 -31.41 12.38
CA GLU A 193 -13.13 -32.75 11.81
C GLU A 193 -12.58 -33.69 12.90
N PHE A 194 -11.51 -33.28 13.60
CA PHE A 194 -10.93 -34.10 14.66
C PHE A 194 -11.90 -34.36 15.83
N SER A 195 -12.78 -33.42 16.16
CA SER A 195 -13.79 -33.61 17.21
C SER A 195 -14.79 -34.73 16.94
N LYS A 196 -14.93 -35.14 15.65
CA LYS A 196 -15.75 -36.31 15.28
C LYS A 196 -15.00 -37.63 15.42
N GLU A 197 -13.66 -37.59 15.41
CA GLU A 197 -12.82 -38.77 15.45
C GLU A 197 -12.32 -39.06 16.85
N CYS A 198 -12.15 -38.04 17.71
CA CYS A 198 -11.63 -38.23 19.08
C CYS A 198 -12.16 -37.17 20.04
N ASP A 199 -12.28 -37.58 21.33
CA ASP A 199 -12.71 -36.67 22.41
C ASP A 199 -11.59 -35.74 22.88
N LYS A 200 -10.34 -36.12 22.65
CA LYS A 200 -9.13 -35.39 23.07
C LYS A 200 -8.04 -35.47 21.99
N LEU A 201 -7.28 -34.42 21.85
CA LEU A 201 -6.13 -34.36 20.94
C LEU A 201 -4.97 -33.63 21.60
N LYS A 202 -3.75 -34.19 21.52
CA LYS A 202 -2.54 -33.48 21.96
C LYS A 202 -2.16 -32.38 20.96
N LEU A 203 -1.69 -31.27 21.48
CA LEU A 203 -1.24 -30.14 20.65
C LEU A 203 -0.12 -30.55 19.69
N SER A 204 0.80 -31.42 20.14
CA SER A 204 1.87 -31.97 19.29
C SER A 204 1.33 -32.76 18.10
N SER A 205 0.32 -33.61 18.32
CA SER A 205 -0.31 -34.35 17.21
C SER A 205 -1.05 -33.43 16.21
N LEU A 206 -1.66 -32.35 16.71
CA LEU A 206 -2.25 -31.32 15.85
C LEU A 206 -1.16 -30.57 15.08
N SER A 207 -0.05 -30.24 15.75
CA SER A 207 1.13 -29.59 15.15
C SER A 207 1.69 -30.38 13.97
N GLU A 208 1.89 -31.69 14.15
CA GLU A 208 2.35 -32.57 13.07
C GLU A 208 1.35 -32.64 11.91
N LYS A 209 0.06 -32.84 12.21
CA LYS A 209 -0.99 -32.96 11.17
C LYS A 209 -1.21 -31.66 10.40
N MET A 210 -0.92 -30.51 10.99
CA MET A 210 -1.13 -29.20 10.39
C MET A 210 0.17 -28.56 9.89
N ALA A 211 1.33 -29.17 10.14
CA ALA A 211 2.66 -28.61 9.87
C ALA A 211 2.86 -27.20 10.47
N ILE A 212 2.37 -26.97 11.68
CA ILE A 212 2.39 -25.68 12.39
C ILE A 212 3.13 -25.87 13.71
N SER A 213 3.97 -24.89 14.11
CA SER A 213 4.66 -25.01 15.40
C SER A 213 3.67 -25.03 16.59
N PRO A 214 3.96 -25.79 17.66
CA PRO A 214 3.11 -25.85 18.84
C PRO A 214 2.84 -24.48 19.47
N GLU A 215 3.82 -23.57 19.44
CA GLU A 215 3.70 -22.20 19.99
C GLU A 215 2.66 -21.38 19.23
N GLN A 216 2.72 -21.41 17.90
CA GLN A 216 1.74 -20.72 17.04
C GLN A 216 0.34 -21.31 17.22
N LEU A 217 0.23 -22.63 17.32
CA LEU A 217 -1.05 -23.30 17.56
C LEU A 217 -1.63 -22.93 18.93
N ASN A 218 -0.81 -22.84 19.96
CA ASN A 218 -1.25 -22.48 21.31
C ASN A 218 -2.00 -21.14 21.33
N ASP A 219 -1.46 -20.11 20.67
CA ASP A 219 -2.10 -18.81 20.57
C ASP A 219 -3.44 -18.89 19.84
N PHE A 220 -3.50 -19.63 18.74
CA PHE A 220 -4.72 -19.80 17.97
C PHE A 220 -5.78 -20.63 18.71
N ILE A 221 -5.39 -21.70 19.43
CA ILE A 221 -6.31 -22.52 20.23
C ILE A 221 -7.01 -21.67 21.28
N ASN A 222 -6.26 -20.80 21.98
CA ASN A 222 -6.81 -19.87 22.96
C ASN A 222 -7.82 -18.87 22.33
N LEU A 223 -7.57 -18.44 21.10
CA LEU A 223 -8.49 -17.56 20.37
C LEU A 223 -9.74 -18.33 19.88
N ILE A 224 -9.57 -19.55 19.37
CA ILE A 224 -10.67 -20.37 18.87
C ILE A 224 -11.57 -20.83 20.03
N GLN A 225 -11.02 -21.19 21.18
CA GLN A 225 -11.80 -21.62 22.36
C GLN A 225 -12.85 -20.57 22.75
N LYS A 226 -12.53 -19.29 22.64
CA LYS A 226 -13.42 -18.17 22.99
C LYS A 226 -14.53 -17.91 21.97
N ARG A 227 -14.55 -18.59 20.83
CA ARG A 227 -15.57 -18.37 19.79
C ARG A 227 -16.88 -19.08 20.15
N PRO A 228 -18.06 -18.50 19.83
CA PRO A 228 -19.36 -19.09 20.14
C PRO A 228 -19.56 -20.50 19.54
N LYS A 229 -19.02 -20.73 18.33
CA LYS A 229 -19.12 -22.02 17.61
C LYS A 229 -17.84 -22.86 17.68
N SER A 230 -17.01 -22.64 18.70
CA SER A 230 -15.78 -23.41 18.88
C SER A 230 -16.10 -24.89 19.11
N PRO A 231 -15.41 -25.82 18.41
CA PRO A 231 -15.47 -27.26 18.75
C PRO A 231 -14.74 -27.60 20.03
N ILE A 232 -13.92 -26.68 20.54
CA ILE A 232 -13.13 -26.88 21.77
C ILE A 232 -14.03 -26.66 22.98
N LYS A 233 -14.09 -27.66 23.86
CA LYS A 233 -14.71 -27.56 25.18
C LYS A 233 -13.74 -26.90 26.17
N ASP A 234 -12.51 -27.42 26.19
CA ASP A 234 -11.45 -26.96 27.09
C ASP A 234 -10.07 -27.19 26.48
N TYR A 235 -9.09 -26.42 26.95
CA TYR A 235 -7.69 -26.57 26.58
C TYR A 235 -6.83 -26.52 27.84
N ASN A 236 -6.17 -27.63 28.14
CA ASN A 236 -5.24 -27.71 29.25
C ASN A 236 -3.82 -27.36 28.79
N SER A 237 -3.36 -26.16 29.13
CA SER A 237 -2.03 -25.67 28.75
C SER A 237 -0.87 -26.45 29.38
N ASN A 238 -1.09 -27.07 30.56
CA ASN A 238 -0.05 -27.84 31.26
C ASN A 238 0.20 -29.19 30.58
N THR A 239 -0.86 -29.88 30.16
CA THR A 239 -0.76 -31.17 29.45
C THR A 239 -0.75 -31.01 27.94
N GLN A 240 -0.96 -29.80 27.46
CA GLN A 240 -1.12 -29.47 26.04
C GLN A 240 -2.20 -30.32 25.34
N GLU A 241 -3.31 -30.58 26.06
CA GLU A 241 -4.45 -31.36 25.58
C GLU A 241 -5.64 -30.48 25.23
N ILE A 242 -6.16 -30.68 24.04
CA ILE A 242 -7.41 -30.08 23.56
C ILE A 242 -8.54 -31.06 23.83
N ILE A 243 -9.57 -30.63 24.54
CA ILE A 243 -10.77 -31.40 24.84
C ILE A 243 -11.89 -30.87 23.95
N PHE A 244 -12.51 -31.72 23.15
CA PHE A 244 -13.59 -31.37 22.26
C PHE A 244 -14.97 -31.37 22.91
N LYS A 245 -15.87 -30.56 22.39
CA LYS A 245 -17.31 -30.66 22.73
C LYS A 245 -17.85 -31.93 22.07
N LYS A 246 -18.58 -32.75 22.82
CA LYS A 246 -19.33 -33.85 22.24
C LYS A 246 -20.39 -33.26 21.31
N THR A 247 -20.27 -33.53 20.02
CA THR A 247 -21.36 -33.31 19.09
C THR A 247 -22.41 -34.37 19.39
N GLY A 248 -23.47 -33.98 20.15
CA GLY A 248 -24.62 -34.85 20.32
C GLY A 248 -25.18 -35.23 18.92
N PHE A 249 -25.29 -36.53 18.71
CA PHE A 249 -26.08 -37.09 17.60
C PHE A 249 -27.55 -36.77 17.80
#